data_6b91523e504432c5aee72ae282c99cf1
#
_entry.id   6b91523e504432c5aee72ae282c99cf1
#
_cell.length_a   1.000
_cell.length_b   1.000
_cell.length_c   1.000
_cell.angle_alpha   90.00
_cell.angle_beta   90.00
_cell.angle_gamma   90.00
#
_symmetry.space_group_name_H-M   'P 1'
#
loop_
_entity.id
_entity.type
_entity.pdbx_description
1 polymer ?
#
loop_
_entity_poly.entity_id
_entity_poly.type
_entity_poly.pdbx_seq_one_letter_code
_entity_poly.pdbx_strand_id
1 'polypeptide(L)'
;VEFIEYSYITTYLARNNGTYDGINGATGRDIGFQLYGNLFEREGYNILRYNIGVFNGSGINVKDHNSSKDFIVRVIVTPFKGFSVSGSYMYAETNFGGNRYLKSPRFALGAWYENGTWIARSEYVHANFGEICTDSFYALAGYNFEKPWSVYARYELITDEGYIMDRDRIQLGTAYKPFKFLRLQANLNYEINNLAPEAYRNSPGFNLLVTAMF
;
A
#
# COMPACT_ATOMS: atom_id res chain seq x y z
N VAL A 1 -10.77 -5.04 -9.26
CA VAL A 1 -11.70 -4.96 -8.17
C VAL A 1 -11.35 -3.77 -7.34
N GLU A 2 -12.26 -2.81 -7.34
CA GLU A 2 -11.99 -1.43 -6.98
C GLU A 2 -12.43 -1.06 -5.56
N PHE A 3 -12.74 -2.00 -4.69
CA PHE A 3 -13.14 -1.62 -3.33
C PHE A 3 -12.08 -1.81 -2.29
N ILE A 4 -10.89 -2.07 -2.73
CA ILE A 4 -9.78 -2.14 -1.83
C ILE A 4 -9.07 -0.81 -1.97
N GLU A 5 -9.45 0.12 -1.14
CA GLU A 5 -8.54 1.17 -0.81
C GLU A 5 -7.24 0.50 -0.39
N TYR A 6 -6.14 0.96 -0.94
CA TYR A 6 -4.82 0.53 -0.49
C TYR A 6 -4.82 0.56 1.03
N SER A 7 -4.27 -0.45 1.67
CA SER A 7 -4.10 -0.42 3.10
C SER A 7 -3.59 0.96 3.52
N TYR A 8 -4.22 1.57 4.51
CA TYR A 8 -3.75 2.84 5.07
C TYR A 8 -2.27 2.75 5.43
N ILE A 9 -1.85 1.60 5.93
CA ILE A 9 -0.50 1.28 6.36
C ILE A 9 0.45 1.18 5.17
N THR A 10 0.12 0.40 4.14
CA THR A 10 0.94 0.31 2.92
C THR A 10 0.98 1.63 2.18
N THR A 11 -0.12 2.36 2.15
CA THR A 11 -0.18 3.71 1.58
C THR A 11 0.66 4.69 2.40
N TYR A 12 0.63 4.60 3.72
CA TYR A 12 1.44 5.40 4.60
C TYR A 12 2.94 5.15 4.36
N LEU A 13 3.36 3.89 4.36
CA LEU A 13 4.77 3.53 4.14
C LEU A 13 5.24 3.80 2.71
N ALA A 14 4.39 3.58 1.72
CA ALA A 14 4.73 3.78 0.31
C ALA A 14 4.69 5.25 -0.11
N ARG A 15 3.76 6.04 0.42
CA ARG A 15 3.58 7.44 0.03
C ARG A 15 4.33 8.42 0.91
N ASN A 16 4.41 8.16 2.19
CA ASN A 16 4.97 9.14 3.10
C ASN A 16 6.47 9.06 3.25
N ASN A 17 7.17 8.24 2.44
CA ASN A 17 8.58 8.07 2.70
C ASN A 17 8.88 7.94 4.21
N GLY A 18 7.97 7.33 4.95
CA GLY A 18 8.04 7.32 6.40
C GLY A 18 8.06 8.68 7.02
N THR A 19 7.59 9.67 6.34
CA THR A 19 7.94 10.95 6.80
C THR A 19 7.13 11.39 7.97
N TYR A 20 7.87 11.53 8.88
CA TYR A 20 7.80 12.68 9.73
C TYR A 20 7.65 14.01 8.97
N ASP A 21 7.99 14.04 7.72
CA ASP A 21 7.79 15.12 6.79
C ASP A 21 6.56 14.83 5.93
N GLY A 22 5.40 14.92 6.54
CA GLY A 22 4.11 14.75 5.85
C GLY A 22 3.86 15.71 4.70
N ILE A 23 4.76 16.63 4.43
CA ILE A 23 4.64 17.64 3.39
C ILE A 23 5.04 17.07 2.04
N ASN A 24 6.11 16.31 1.97
CA ASN A 24 6.69 15.85 0.70
C ASN A 24 6.21 14.46 0.28
N GLY A 25 5.82 13.62 1.22
CA GLY A 25 5.38 12.26 0.95
C GLY A 25 3.90 12.11 0.64
N ALA A 26 3.08 13.08 1.00
CA ALA A 26 1.62 12.96 0.97
C ALA A 26 1.03 12.65 -0.42
N THR A 27 1.71 12.99 -1.50
CA THR A 27 1.19 12.79 -2.86
C THR A 27 1.72 11.54 -3.54
N GLY A 28 2.82 10.94 -3.04
CA GLY A 28 3.51 9.82 -3.70
C GLY A 28 3.98 10.15 -5.12
N ARG A 29 4.20 11.43 -5.42
CA ARG A 29 4.63 11.91 -6.73
C ARG A 29 6.00 12.54 -6.63
N ASP A 30 6.83 12.29 -7.63
CA ASP A 30 8.17 12.87 -7.73
C ASP A 30 8.56 13.05 -9.19
N ILE A 31 9.62 13.81 -9.43
CA ILE A 31 10.20 14.02 -10.75
C ILE A 31 11.29 12.98 -10.96
N GLY A 32 11.22 12.26 -12.06
CA GLY A 32 12.20 11.22 -12.35
C GLY A 32 12.02 10.60 -13.72
N PHE A 33 12.80 9.57 -13.96
CA PHE A 33 12.74 8.73 -15.16
C PHE A 33 12.42 7.30 -14.76
N GLN A 34 11.50 6.66 -15.51
CA GLN A 34 11.11 5.29 -15.29
C GLN A 34 11.14 4.51 -16.60
N LEU A 35 11.77 3.33 -16.56
CA LEU A 35 11.67 2.30 -17.58
C LEU A 35 10.72 1.21 -17.08
N TYR A 36 9.77 0.81 -17.89
CA TYR A 36 8.87 -0.28 -17.57
C TYR A 36 8.60 -1.15 -18.80
N GLY A 37 8.23 -2.40 -18.57
CA GLY A 37 7.92 -3.30 -19.66
C GLY A 37 7.24 -4.58 -19.21
N ASN A 38 6.72 -5.29 -20.22
CA ASN A 38 6.07 -6.57 -20.09
C ASN A 38 6.84 -7.59 -20.94
N LEU A 39 7.05 -8.78 -20.39
CA LEU A 39 7.78 -9.86 -21.06
C LEU A 39 6.98 -11.17 -20.96
N PHE A 40 7.19 -12.04 -21.95
CA PHE A 40 6.64 -13.39 -21.98
C PHE A 40 5.10 -13.40 -21.92
N GLU A 41 4.47 -12.88 -22.97
CA GLU A 41 3.01 -12.95 -23.10
C GLU A 41 2.55 -14.40 -23.27
N ARG A 42 1.51 -14.77 -22.55
CA ARG A 42 0.86 -16.07 -22.61
C ARG A 42 -0.65 -15.92 -22.41
N GLU A 43 -1.44 -16.44 -23.31
CA GLU A 43 -2.92 -16.49 -23.19
C GLU A 43 -3.58 -15.16 -22.80
N GLY A 44 -3.03 -14.04 -23.34
CA GLY A 44 -3.55 -12.69 -23.09
C GLY A 44 -3.14 -12.08 -21.75
N TYR A 45 -2.13 -12.62 -21.07
CA TYR A 45 -1.49 -11.97 -19.92
C TYR A 45 0.04 -12.05 -20.02
N ASN A 46 0.74 -11.12 -19.35
CA ASN A 46 2.18 -11.09 -19.32
C ASN A 46 2.70 -11.81 -18.07
N ILE A 47 3.61 -12.79 -18.28
CA ILE A 47 4.20 -13.56 -17.19
C ILE A 47 5.11 -12.67 -16.32
N LEU A 48 5.87 -11.77 -16.93
CA LEU A 48 6.77 -10.87 -16.23
C LEU A 48 6.47 -9.42 -16.56
N ARG A 49 6.38 -8.58 -15.53
CA ARG A 49 6.31 -7.12 -15.65
C ARG A 49 7.40 -6.51 -14.77
N TYR A 50 8.04 -5.45 -15.24
CA TYR A 50 9.07 -4.76 -14.48
C TYR A 50 8.93 -3.24 -14.57
N ASN A 51 9.38 -2.57 -13.52
CA ASN A 51 9.52 -1.14 -13.44
C ASN A 51 10.85 -0.84 -12.77
N ILE A 52 11.65 0.05 -13.36
CA ILE A 52 12.92 0.53 -12.83
C ILE A 52 12.90 2.03 -12.96
N GLY A 53 13.13 2.76 -11.88
CA GLY A 53 13.06 4.22 -11.88
C GLY A 53 14.12 4.88 -11.02
N VAL A 54 14.44 6.11 -11.41
CA VAL A 54 15.30 7.03 -10.65
C VAL A 54 14.55 8.35 -10.51
N PHE A 55 14.45 8.83 -9.27
CA PHE A 55 13.66 9.99 -8.91
C PHE A 55 14.47 10.95 -8.05
N ASN A 56 14.02 12.20 -7.95
CA ASN A 56 14.72 13.21 -7.14
C ASN A 56 14.68 12.95 -5.63
N GLY A 57 13.61 12.28 -5.14
CA GLY A 57 13.45 11.99 -3.71
C GLY A 57 12.88 13.14 -2.86
N SER A 58 12.58 14.27 -3.49
CA SER A 58 12.10 15.47 -2.79
C SER A 58 10.59 15.69 -2.88
N GLY A 59 9.90 14.91 -3.71
CA GLY A 59 8.46 14.99 -3.95
C GLY A 59 8.08 16.03 -5.01
N ILE A 60 6.78 16.14 -5.26
CA ILE A 60 6.24 17.01 -6.31
C ILE A 60 6.39 18.49 -5.95
N ASN A 61 6.82 19.30 -6.92
CA ASN A 61 6.99 20.75 -6.81
C ASN A 61 7.96 21.21 -5.70
N VAL A 62 8.80 20.33 -5.23
CA VAL A 62 9.85 20.64 -4.25
C VAL A 62 11.19 20.64 -4.97
N LYS A 63 11.99 21.68 -4.70
CA LYS A 63 13.37 21.73 -5.20
C LYS A 63 14.16 20.62 -4.55
N ASP A 64 14.97 19.94 -5.35
CA ASP A 64 15.88 18.94 -4.84
C ASP A 64 16.86 19.55 -3.82
N HIS A 65 16.89 18.99 -2.63
CA HIS A 65 17.66 19.51 -1.50
C HIS A 65 18.88 18.66 -1.16
N ASN A 66 19.01 17.48 -1.79
CA ASN A 66 20.17 16.60 -1.60
C ASN A 66 20.79 16.24 -2.96
N SER A 67 21.97 15.62 -2.93
CA SER A 67 22.62 15.10 -4.13
C SER A 67 22.27 13.64 -4.41
N SER A 68 21.55 12.99 -3.50
CA SER A 68 21.09 11.61 -3.66
C SER A 68 19.84 11.53 -4.55
N LYS A 69 19.69 10.40 -5.22
CA LYS A 69 18.49 10.08 -6.00
C LYS A 69 17.87 8.81 -5.46
N ASP A 70 16.55 8.77 -5.47
CA ASP A 70 15.80 7.59 -5.12
C ASP A 70 15.82 6.61 -6.28
N PHE A 71 16.19 5.38 -5.99
CA PHE A 71 16.17 4.28 -6.95
C PHE A 71 15.08 3.29 -6.58
N ILE A 72 14.22 2.96 -7.53
CA ILE A 72 13.09 2.05 -7.32
C ILE A 72 13.12 0.95 -8.37
N VAL A 73 12.96 -0.29 -7.92
CA VAL A 73 12.75 -1.44 -8.79
C VAL A 73 11.53 -2.22 -8.31
N ARG A 74 10.72 -2.67 -9.26
CA ARG A 74 9.58 -3.57 -9.01
C ARG A 74 9.54 -4.64 -10.07
N VAL A 75 9.34 -5.88 -9.64
CA VAL A 75 9.14 -7.03 -10.51
C VAL A 75 7.84 -7.72 -10.12
N ILE A 76 7.03 -8.07 -11.10
CA ILE A 76 5.78 -8.80 -10.92
C ILE A 76 5.85 -10.04 -11.80
N VAL A 77 5.62 -11.21 -11.21
CA VAL A 77 5.52 -12.48 -11.91
C VAL A 77 4.09 -12.99 -11.79
N THR A 78 3.50 -13.36 -12.91
CA THR A 78 2.16 -13.94 -13.03
C THR A 78 2.29 -15.37 -13.56
N PRO A 79 2.47 -16.38 -12.69
CA PRO A 79 2.71 -17.76 -13.12
C PRO A 79 1.53 -18.37 -13.87
N PHE A 80 0.32 -17.98 -13.49
CA PHE A 80 -0.93 -18.37 -14.17
C PHE A 80 -1.96 -17.25 -14.05
N LYS A 81 -2.93 -17.27 -14.94
CA LYS A 81 -3.96 -16.22 -15.02
C LYS A 81 -4.68 -16.04 -13.69
N GLY A 82 -4.72 -14.79 -13.22
CA GLY A 82 -5.37 -14.40 -11.97
C GLY A 82 -4.45 -14.41 -10.74
N PHE A 83 -3.30 -15.09 -10.75
CA PHE A 83 -2.35 -15.10 -9.63
C PHE A 83 -1.05 -14.37 -9.99
N SER A 84 -0.63 -13.47 -9.12
CA SER A 84 0.63 -12.74 -9.28
C SER A 84 1.34 -12.59 -7.95
N VAL A 85 2.66 -12.55 -8.03
CA VAL A 85 3.57 -12.21 -6.93
C VAL A 85 4.42 -11.03 -7.34
N SER A 86 4.79 -10.18 -6.40
CA SER A 86 5.65 -9.03 -6.66
C SER A 86 6.71 -8.85 -5.61
N GLY A 87 7.88 -8.39 -6.05
CA GLY A 87 8.93 -7.86 -5.19
C GLY A 87 9.24 -6.43 -5.62
N SER A 88 9.41 -5.54 -4.65
CA SER A 88 9.79 -4.15 -4.87
C SER A 88 10.91 -3.79 -3.91
N TYR A 89 11.83 -2.97 -4.39
CA TYR A 89 12.88 -2.38 -3.58
C TYR A 89 13.01 -0.90 -3.90
N MET A 90 13.17 -0.08 -2.87
CA MET A 90 13.43 1.34 -2.98
C MET A 90 14.65 1.68 -2.15
N TYR A 91 15.63 2.32 -2.77
CA TYR A 91 16.71 3.01 -2.07
C TYR A 91 16.41 4.50 -2.08
N ALA A 92 16.33 5.11 -0.92
CA ALA A 92 16.02 6.52 -0.74
C ALA A 92 16.83 7.12 0.39
N GLU A 93 16.88 8.45 0.45
CA GLU A 93 17.32 9.20 1.60
C GLU A 93 16.18 10.06 2.14
N THR A 94 16.01 10.08 3.45
CA THR A 94 14.99 10.89 4.13
C THR A 94 15.66 12.01 4.93
N ASN A 95 15.12 13.22 4.83
CA ASN A 95 15.57 14.36 5.61
C ASN A 95 14.93 14.32 7.01
N PHE A 96 15.73 14.23 8.04
CA PHE A 96 15.32 14.27 9.45
C PHE A 96 15.38 15.67 10.07
N GLY A 97 15.48 16.72 9.25
CA GLY A 97 15.64 18.11 9.68
C GLY A 97 17.10 18.55 9.73
N GLY A 98 17.33 19.86 9.64
CA GLY A 98 18.65 20.46 9.77
C GLY A 98 19.72 19.96 8.78
N ASN A 99 19.34 19.57 7.55
CA ASN A 99 20.22 18.97 6.56
C ASN A 99 20.79 17.59 6.96
N ARG A 100 20.14 16.87 7.88
CA ARG A 100 20.52 15.50 8.25
C ARG A 100 19.77 14.52 7.35
N TYR A 101 20.45 13.92 6.40
CA TYR A 101 19.93 12.91 5.47
C TYR A 101 20.37 11.52 5.95
N LEU A 102 19.41 10.61 6.10
CA LEU A 102 19.68 9.23 6.47
C LEU A 102 19.17 8.30 5.38
N LYS A 103 19.88 7.21 5.16
CA LYS A 103 19.46 6.15 4.24
C LYS A 103 18.13 5.56 4.70
N SER A 104 17.21 5.40 3.76
CA SER A 104 15.86 4.93 4.02
C SER A 104 15.45 3.83 3.02
N PRO A 105 16.18 2.70 2.98
CA PRO A 105 15.85 1.60 2.09
C PRO A 105 14.53 0.94 2.52
N ARG A 106 13.77 0.47 1.54
CA ARG A 106 12.50 -0.23 1.75
C ARG A 106 12.38 -1.39 0.78
N PHE A 107 11.73 -2.44 1.22
CA PHE A 107 11.31 -3.49 0.31
C PHE A 107 9.86 -3.90 0.60
N ALA A 108 9.18 -4.39 -0.43
CA ALA A 108 7.85 -4.94 -0.32
C ALA A 108 7.74 -6.25 -1.08
N LEU A 109 7.01 -7.19 -0.51
CA LEU A 109 6.65 -8.45 -1.11
C LEU A 109 5.13 -8.52 -1.17
N GLY A 110 4.57 -8.79 -2.33
CA GLY A 110 3.13 -8.86 -2.53
C GLY A 110 2.70 -10.13 -3.25
N ALA A 111 1.50 -10.60 -2.94
CA ALA A 111 0.85 -11.66 -3.68
C ALA A 111 -0.63 -11.36 -3.80
N TRP A 112 -1.22 -11.65 -4.97
CA TRP A 112 -2.65 -11.51 -5.16
C TRP A 112 -3.21 -12.55 -6.13
N TYR A 113 -4.44 -12.92 -5.86
CA TYR A 113 -5.24 -13.77 -6.71
C TYR A 113 -6.60 -13.13 -6.98
N GLU A 114 -7.00 -13.13 -8.23
CA GLU A 114 -8.27 -12.56 -8.66
C GLU A 114 -8.80 -13.32 -9.88
N ASN A 115 -10.00 -13.87 -9.76
CA ASN A 115 -10.66 -14.60 -10.83
C ASN A 115 -12.09 -14.10 -11.15
N GLY A 116 -12.44 -12.90 -10.69
CA GLY A 116 -13.77 -12.31 -10.82
C GLY A 116 -14.73 -12.68 -9.70
N THR A 117 -14.65 -13.87 -9.13
CA THR A 117 -15.45 -14.33 -7.98
C THR A 117 -14.69 -14.15 -6.67
N TRP A 118 -13.47 -14.64 -6.62
CA TRP A 118 -12.61 -14.55 -5.45
C TRP A 118 -11.54 -13.49 -5.63
N ILE A 119 -11.23 -12.83 -4.52
CA ILE A 119 -10.12 -11.91 -4.40
C ILE A 119 -9.36 -12.28 -3.15
N ALA A 120 -8.05 -12.44 -3.29
CA ALA A 120 -7.14 -12.54 -2.16
C ALA A 120 -5.94 -11.64 -2.47
N ARG A 121 -5.51 -10.84 -1.49
CA ARG A 121 -4.34 -9.99 -1.61
C ARG A 121 -3.59 -9.96 -0.30
N SER A 122 -2.27 -9.95 -0.38
CA SER A 122 -1.41 -9.73 0.77
C SER A 122 -0.19 -8.92 0.35
N GLU A 123 0.31 -8.12 1.26
CA GLU A 123 1.57 -7.40 1.06
C GLU A 123 2.27 -7.24 2.41
N TYR A 124 3.56 -7.46 2.38
CA TYR A 124 4.47 -7.16 3.46
C TYR A 124 5.41 -6.04 3.02
N VAL A 125 5.61 -5.04 3.87
CA VAL A 125 6.53 -3.93 3.63
C VAL A 125 7.44 -3.80 4.83
N HIS A 126 8.74 -3.80 4.57
CA HIS A 126 9.78 -3.42 5.51
C HIS A 126 10.38 -2.09 5.08
N ALA A 127 10.41 -1.13 5.99
CA ALA A 127 10.93 0.20 5.73
C ALA A 127 11.92 0.59 6.83
N ASN A 128 13.10 1.02 6.43
CA ASN A 128 14.06 1.61 7.35
C ASN A 128 14.01 3.13 7.19
N PHE A 129 13.76 3.83 8.28
CA PHE A 129 13.75 5.28 8.34
C PHE A 129 14.92 5.79 9.16
N GLY A 130 16.12 5.56 8.64
CA GLY A 130 17.36 5.91 9.29
C GLY A 130 17.71 5.00 10.45
N GLU A 131 17.16 5.29 11.63
CA GLU A 131 17.45 4.55 12.87
C GLU A 131 16.26 3.66 13.32
N ILE A 132 15.10 3.78 12.66
CA ILE A 132 13.87 3.07 13.03
C ILE A 132 13.46 2.17 11.88
N CYS A 133 13.32 0.88 12.13
CA CYS A 133 12.72 -0.07 11.21
C CYS A 133 11.22 -0.20 11.50
N THR A 134 10.43 -0.22 10.45
CA THR A 134 8.98 -0.37 10.51
C THR A 134 8.57 -1.52 9.60
N ASP A 135 7.79 -2.43 10.15
CA ASP A 135 7.21 -3.55 9.45
C ASP A 135 5.71 -3.39 9.33
N SER A 136 5.17 -3.67 8.18
CA SER A 136 3.74 -3.73 7.98
C SER A 136 3.33 -4.90 7.12
N PHE A 137 2.16 -5.43 7.41
CA PHE A 137 1.56 -6.52 6.67
C PHE A 137 0.07 -6.30 6.53
N TYR A 138 -0.50 -6.65 5.39
CA TYR A 138 -1.92 -6.86 5.30
C TYR A 138 -2.27 -8.13 4.53
N ALA A 139 -3.39 -8.72 4.87
CA ALA A 139 -4.05 -9.77 4.13
C ALA A 139 -5.53 -9.42 3.94
N LEU A 140 -6.03 -9.64 2.74
CA LEU A 140 -7.41 -9.41 2.36
C LEU A 140 -7.94 -10.62 1.61
N ALA A 141 -9.16 -11.03 1.96
CA ALA A 141 -9.94 -11.99 1.19
C ALA A 141 -11.34 -11.42 0.92
N GLY A 142 -11.84 -11.61 -0.27
CA GLY A 142 -13.16 -11.14 -0.67
C GLY A 142 -13.84 -12.11 -1.63
N TYR A 143 -15.17 -12.01 -1.65
CA TYR A 143 -16.03 -12.80 -2.51
C TYR A 143 -17.04 -11.89 -3.20
N ASN A 144 -17.11 -12.01 -4.52
CA ASN A 144 -18.12 -11.36 -5.34
C ASN A 144 -19.23 -12.37 -5.61
N PHE A 145 -20.40 -12.10 -5.07
CA PHE A 145 -21.60 -12.87 -5.42
C PHE A 145 -22.01 -12.57 -6.87
N GLU A 146 -22.88 -13.38 -7.42
CA GLU A 146 -23.58 -12.96 -8.61
C GLU A 146 -24.27 -11.63 -8.28
N LYS A 147 -23.93 -10.60 -9.07
CA LYS A 147 -24.34 -9.20 -8.84
C LYS A 147 -25.61 -9.05 -8.00
N PRO A 148 -25.69 -8.03 -7.15
CA PRO A 148 -24.83 -6.84 -7.08
C PRO A 148 -23.92 -6.76 -5.82
N TRP A 149 -23.75 -7.84 -5.08
CA TRP A 149 -23.12 -7.85 -3.77
C TRP A 149 -21.69 -8.36 -3.77
N SER A 150 -20.90 -7.83 -2.87
CA SER A 150 -19.57 -8.34 -2.54
C SER A 150 -19.31 -8.22 -1.03
N VAL A 151 -18.52 -9.12 -0.49
CA VAL A 151 -18.09 -9.08 0.90
C VAL A 151 -16.57 -9.24 0.95
N TYR A 152 -15.92 -8.68 1.96
CA TYR A 152 -14.51 -8.87 2.20
C TYR A 152 -14.14 -8.76 3.67
N ALA A 153 -13.03 -9.38 4.01
CA ALA A 153 -12.37 -9.23 5.29
C ALA A 153 -10.91 -8.83 5.05
N ARG A 154 -10.38 -7.95 5.88
CA ARG A 154 -8.99 -7.51 5.84
C ARG A 154 -8.41 -7.47 7.25
N TYR A 155 -7.19 -7.94 7.36
CA TYR A 155 -6.36 -7.77 8.54
C TYR A 155 -5.13 -6.96 8.16
N GLU A 156 -4.73 -6.05 9.02
CA GLU A 156 -3.55 -5.23 8.87
C GLU A 156 -2.79 -5.16 10.18
N LEU A 157 -1.48 -5.16 10.10
CA LEU A 157 -0.62 -4.85 11.22
C LEU A 157 0.46 -3.86 10.80
N ILE A 158 0.90 -3.04 11.75
CA ILE A 158 2.09 -2.21 11.66
C ILE A 158 2.80 -2.19 12.99
N THR A 159 4.11 -2.39 12.96
CA THR A 159 4.96 -2.29 14.15
C THR A 159 6.27 -1.60 13.79
N ASP A 160 6.86 -0.90 14.73
CA ASP A 160 8.19 -0.32 14.58
C ASP A 160 9.08 -0.58 15.80
N GLU A 161 10.39 -0.52 15.59
CA GLU A 161 11.39 -0.70 16.64
C GLU A 161 11.50 0.52 17.57
N GLY A 162 10.94 1.65 17.16
CA GLY A 162 10.95 2.91 17.92
C GLY A 162 9.80 3.04 18.93
N TYR A 163 8.92 2.04 19.00
CA TYR A 163 7.69 2.07 19.82
C TYR A 163 6.79 3.30 19.54
N ILE A 164 6.76 3.74 18.29
CA ILE A 164 5.92 4.85 17.85
C ILE A 164 4.60 4.30 17.27
N MET A 165 4.67 3.15 16.62
CA MET A 165 3.53 2.47 16.01
C MET A 165 3.54 0.98 16.35
N ASP A 166 2.45 0.51 16.95
CA ASP A 166 2.15 -0.91 17.13
C ASP A 166 0.63 -1.06 17.10
N ARG A 167 0.10 -1.39 15.92
CA ARG A 167 -1.34 -1.42 15.68
C ARG A 167 -1.74 -2.62 14.86
N ASP A 168 -2.86 -3.21 15.27
CA ASP A 168 -3.60 -4.19 14.50
C ASP A 168 -4.94 -3.60 14.07
N ARG A 169 -5.40 -3.97 12.86
CA ARG A 169 -6.72 -3.60 12.39
C ARG A 169 -7.39 -4.76 11.70
N ILE A 170 -8.63 -5.03 12.11
CA ILE A 170 -9.53 -5.95 11.41
C ILE A 170 -10.61 -5.11 10.74
N GLN A 171 -10.89 -5.40 9.49
CA GLN A 171 -11.96 -4.74 8.73
C GLN A 171 -12.84 -5.80 8.08
N LEU A 172 -14.15 -5.64 8.26
CA LEU A 172 -15.17 -6.39 7.54
C LEU A 172 -15.96 -5.42 6.68
N GLY A 173 -16.16 -5.75 5.43
CA GLY A 173 -16.81 -4.86 4.49
C GLY A 173 -17.79 -5.57 3.57
N THR A 174 -18.79 -4.82 3.14
CA THR A 174 -19.69 -5.21 2.08
C THR A 174 -19.85 -4.09 1.09
N ALA A 175 -20.01 -4.43 -0.18
CA ALA A 175 -20.32 -3.47 -1.24
C ALA A 175 -21.54 -3.93 -2.01
N TYR A 176 -22.38 -2.97 -2.36
CA TYR A 176 -23.59 -3.13 -3.16
C TYR A 176 -23.52 -2.24 -4.39
N LYS A 177 -23.54 -2.84 -5.57
CA LYS A 177 -23.42 -2.14 -6.87
C LYS A 177 -24.68 -2.32 -7.70
N PRO A 178 -25.79 -1.60 -7.35
CA PRO A 178 -27.07 -1.76 -8.04
C PRO A 178 -27.00 -1.36 -9.51
N PHE A 179 -26.17 -0.38 -9.84
CA PHE A 179 -25.99 0.14 -11.19
C PHE A 179 -24.51 0.26 -11.51
N LYS A 180 -24.16 0.32 -12.80
CA LYS A 180 -22.75 0.49 -13.25
C LYS A 180 -22.11 1.77 -12.71
N PHE A 181 -22.89 2.80 -12.48
CA PHE A 181 -22.45 4.11 -12.04
C PHE A 181 -22.56 4.35 -10.52
N LEU A 182 -23.13 3.40 -9.75
CA LEU A 182 -23.35 3.59 -8.31
C LEU A 182 -22.82 2.39 -7.51
N ARG A 183 -22.00 2.69 -6.51
CA ARG A 183 -21.53 1.73 -5.51
C ARG A 183 -21.78 2.27 -4.11
N LEU A 184 -22.41 1.47 -3.28
CA LEU A 184 -22.58 1.70 -1.85
C LEU A 184 -21.68 0.73 -1.11
N GLN A 185 -21.00 1.17 -0.08
CA GLN A 185 -20.06 0.36 0.68
C GLN A 185 -20.22 0.63 2.16
N ALA A 186 -20.21 -0.42 2.96
CA ALA A 186 -20.26 -0.34 4.42
C ALA A 186 -19.09 -1.15 5.00
N ASN A 187 -18.39 -0.58 5.95
CA ASN A 187 -17.23 -1.19 6.60
C ASN A 187 -17.34 -1.08 8.11
N LEU A 188 -17.08 -2.19 8.79
CA LEU A 188 -16.83 -2.26 10.22
C LEU A 188 -15.32 -2.38 10.42
N ASN A 189 -14.74 -1.54 11.24
CA ASN A 189 -13.34 -1.53 11.56
C ASN A 189 -13.15 -1.75 13.06
N TYR A 190 -12.15 -2.50 13.43
CA TYR A 190 -11.70 -2.64 14.81
C TYR A 190 -10.18 -2.49 14.83
N GLU A 191 -9.72 -1.45 15.49
CA GLU A 191 -8.29 -1.15 15.61
C GLU A 191 -7.84 -1.35 17.06
N ILE A 192 -6.70 -2.01 17.23
CA ILE A 192 -6.01 -2.22 18.49
C ILE A 192 -4.69 -1.45 18.41
N ASN A 193 -4.50 -0.50 19.31
CA ASN A 193 -3.24 0.22 19.46
C ASN A 193 -2.52 -0.31 20.69
N ASN A 194 -1.52 -1.16 20.51
CA ASN A 194 -0.83 -1.84 21.60
C ASN A 194 0.02 -0.90 22.46
N LEU A 195 0.36 0.27 21.95
CA LEU A 195 1.10 1.31 22.67
C LEU A 195 0.20 2.25 23.49
N ALA A 196 -1.12 2.22 23.24
CA ALA A 196 -2.05 3.07 23.95
C ALA A 196 -2.36 2.53 25.37
N PRO A 197 -2.66 3.40 26.35
CA PRO A 197 -3.25 2.97 27.61
C PRO A 197 -4.50 2.13 27.40
N GLU A 198 -4.78 1.20 28.31
CA GLU A 198 -5.87 0.23 28.18
C GLU A 198 -7.22 0.85 27.81
N ALA A 199 -7.55 2.01 28.37
CA ALA A 199 -8.79 2.74 28.12
C ALA A 199 -8.93 3.24 26.68
N TYR A 200 -7.84 3.38 25.91
CA TYR A 200 -7.80 3.90 24.55
C TYR A 200 -7.22 2.90 23.54
N ARG A 201 -6.96 1.68 23.98
CA ARG A 201 -6.33 0.64 23.15
C ARG A 201 -7.21 0.22 22.00
N ASN A 202 -8.51 0.13 22.20
CA ASN A 202 -9.46 -0.42 21.26
C ASN A 202 -10.32 0.67 20.63
N SER A 203 -10.40 0.70 19.31
CA SER A 203 -11.17 1.71 18.57
C SER A 203 -12.07 1.03 17.54
N PRO A 204 -13.35 0.80 17.85
CA PRO A 204 -14.32 0.37 16.86
C PRO A 204 -14.69 1.53 15.94
N GLY A 205 -14.89 1.25 14.65
CA GLY A 205 -15.28 2.23 13.65
C GLY A 205 -16.28 1.68 12.66
N PHE A 206 -17.09 2.56 12.10
CA PHE A 206 -18.02 2.26 11.04
C PHE A 206 -17.92 3.34 9.95
N ASN A 207 -17.82 2.91 8.69
CA ASN A 207 -17.75 3.81 7.55
C ASN A 207 -18.80 3.44 6.51
N LEU A 208 -19.45 4.46 5.98
CA LEU A 208 -20.32 4.35 4.81
C LEU A 208 -19.69 5.18 3.67
N LEU A 209 -19.60 4.58 2.50
CA LEU A 209 -19.07 5.23 1.31
C LEU A 209 -20.06 5.09 0.16
N VAL A 210 -20.33 6.18 -0.50
CA VAL A 210 -21.10 6.24 -1.74
C VAL A 210 -20.18 6.70 -2.85
N THR A 211 -20.03 5.88 -3.89
CA THR A 211 -19.20 6.21 -5.05
C THR A 211 -20.08 6.34 -6.28
N ALA A 212 -20.09 7.51 -6.90
CA ALA A 212 -20.67 7.74 -8.23
C ALA A 212 -19.56 7.73 -9.29
N MET A 213 -19.79 6.98 -10.37
CA MET A 213 -18.84 6.81 -11.48
C MET A 213 -19.49 7.37 -12.75
N PHE A 214 -18.91 8.39 -13.34
CA PHE A 214 -19.42 9.07 -14.55
C PHE A 214 -18.55 8.74 -15.75
#